data_90ac8a9f6deb962f00aaefc5e3f9c736
#
_entry.id   90ac8a9f6deb962f00aaefc5e3f9c736
#
_cell.length_a   1.000
_cell.length_b   1.000
_cell.length_c   1.000
_cell.angle_alpha   90.00
_cell.angle_beta   90.00
_cell.angle_gamma   90.00
#
_symmetry.space_group_name_H-M   'P 1'
#
loop_
_entity.id
_entity.type
_entity.pdbx_description
1 polymer ?
#
loop_
_entity_poly.entity_id
_entity_poly.type
_entity_poly.pdbx_seq_one_letter_code
_entity_poly.pdbx_strand_id
1 'polypeptide(L)'
;MSILNFIRKELIEIIEWTDDSRDTLAYRWPDEDRQIKNGAQLIVRESQQVQFVAAGQYADLFAPGKHTLSTENIPVLSTVLGWKYGFESPFKCDVYFLNTRLFTGNKWGTANPVMLRDADFGMVRLRAFGTYDFRIVDPPRFLKEVAGTDHNFRLDEFADTMRSRIVSVFSEALAKAGVPALDVAARYSELGDALLPVINPVMVDKYGIEITAFVVENVSV
;
A
#
# COMPACT_ATOMS: atom_id res chain seq x y z
N MET A 1 -29.88 29.38 -21.76
CA MET A 1 -28.70 28.52 -21.48
C MET A 1 -27.46 29.41 -21.54
N SER A 2 -26.74 29.55 -20.43
CA SER A 2 -25.58 30.46 -20.34
C SER A 2 -24.41 29.88 -21.12
N ILE A 3 -23.70 30.74 -21.87
CA ILE A 3 -22.44 30.43 -22.58
C ILE A 3 -21.40 29.78 -21.62
N LEU A 4 -21.41 30.16 -20.35
CA LEU A 4 -20.58 29.58 -19.30
C LEU A 4 -20.88 28.10 -19.04
N ASN A 5 -22.12 27.65 -19.18
CA ASN A 5 -22.48 26.23 -19.04
C ASN A 5 -22.08 25.40 -20.26
N PHE A 6 -22.05 26.04 -21.45
CA PHE A 6 -21.55 25.41 -22.67
C PHE A 6 -20.04 25.21 -22.61
N ILE A 7 -19.29 26.24 -22.19
CA ILE A 7 -17.83 26.18 -22.05
C ILE A 7 -17.42 25.16 -20.98
N ARG A 8 -18.15 25.03 -19.85
CA ARG A 8 -17.88 24.00 -18.84
C ARG A 8 -18.12 22.57 -19.34
N LYS A 9 -19.00 22.37 -20.33
CA LYS A 9 -19.23 21.05 -20.92
C LYS A 9 -18.13 20.62 -21.89
N GLU A 10 -17.40 21.56 -22.47
CA GLU A 10 -16.32 21.30 -23.43
C GLU A 10 -14.92 21.22 -22.80
N LEU A 11 -14.75 21.60 -21.53
CA LEU A 11 -13.46 21.46 -20.86
C LEU A 11 -13.22 19.99 -20.54
N ILE A 12 -12.09 19.49 -21.04
CA ILE A 12 -11.59 18.15 -20.72
C ILE A 12 -11.40 18.07 -19.21
N GLU A 13 -12.04 17.11 -18.57
CA GLU A 13 -11.85 16.82 -17.17
C GLU A 13 -10.47 16.18 -16.97
N ILE A 14 -9.70 16.72 -16.02
CA ILE A 14 -8.39 16.18 -15.65
C ILE A 14 -8.51 15.60 -14.25
N ILE A 15 -8.21 14.33 -14.13
CA ILE A 15 -8.15 13.59 -12.86
C ILE A 15 -6.68 13.35 -12.54
N GLU A 16 -6.17 14.06 -11.55
CA GLU A 16 -4.80 13.92 -11.08
C GLU A 16 -4.69 14.21 -9.59
N TRP A 17 -3.64 13.69 -8.99
CA TRP A 17 -3.27 14.01 -7.62
C TRP A 17 -1.78 14.33 -7.54
N THR A 18 -1.47 15.47 -6.96
CA THR A 18 -0.11 15.83 -6.60
C THR A 18 0.03 15.67 -5.10
N ASP A 19 0.82 14.68 -4.70
CA ASP A 19 1.12 14.45 -3.29
C ASP A 19 2.24 15.40 -2.86
N ASP A 20 1.91 16.35 -2.00
CA ASP A 20 2.84 17.24 -1.31
C ASP A 20 3.12 16.79 0.13
N SER A 21 2.44 15.72 0.58
CA SER A 21 2.70 15.06 1.85
C SER A 21 3.90 14.10 1.75
N ARG A 22 4.42 13.69 2.89
CA ARG A 22 5.44 12.63 2.96
C ARG A 22 4.89 11.31 3.47
N ASP A 23 3.63 11.29 3.84
CA ASP A 23 3.02 10.26 4.65
C ASP A 23 1.71 9.68 4.10
N THR A 24 1.15 10.20 3.00
CA THR A 24 -0.04 9.64 2.38
C THR A 24 0.28 8.37 1.60
N LEU A 25 -0.39 7.28 1.94
CA LEU A 25 -0.28 5.98 1.27
C LEU A 25 -1.34 5.81 0.17
N ALA A 26 -2.58 6.17 0.48
CA ALA A 26 -3.71 6.10 -0.45
C ALA A 26 -4.58 7.35 -0.30
N TYR A 27 -5.04 7.85 -1.44
CA TYR A 27 -5.88 9.04 -1.51
C TYR A 27 -7.03 8.82 -2.49
N ARG A 28 -8.25 9.03 -2.04
CA ARG A 28 -9.43 8.99 -2.89
C ARG A 28 -9.68 10.37 -3.48
N TRP A 29 -9.66 10.45 -4.81
CA TRP A 29 -9.92 11.70 -5.52
C TRP A 29 -11.30 12.26 -5.15
N PRO A 30 -11.37 13.54 -4.72
CA PRO A 30 -12.58 14.13 -4.19
C PRO A 30 -13.45 14.69 -5.32
N ASP A 31 -14.22 13.84 -5.98
CA ASP A 31 -15.34 14.31 -6.76
C ASP A 31 -16.60 14.22 -5.88
N GLU A 32 -17.23 15.35 -5.58
CA GLU A 32 -18.45 15.41 -4.78
C GLU A 32 -19.57 14.55 -5.39
N ASP A 33 -19.67 14.55 -6.72
CA ASP A 33 -20.66 13.77 -7.45
C ASP A 33 -20.16 12.37 -7.85
N ARG A 34 -18.86 12.08 -7.71
CA ARG A 34 -18.19 10.86 -8.18
C ARG A 34 -18.46 10.55 -9.64
N GLN A 35 -18.68 11.59 -10.45
CA GLN A 35 -19.04 11.49 -11.86
C GLN A 35 -17.82 11.76 -12.72
N ILE A 36 -17.44 10.78 -13.51
CA ILE A 36 -16.36 10.89 -14.47
C ILE A 36 -16.93 11.02 -15.88
N LYS A 37 -16.47 12.00 -16.63
CA LYS A 37 -16.91 12.24 -18.00
C LYS A 37 -16.20 11.33 -18.98
N ASN A 38 -16.90 10.98 -20.06
CA ASN A 38 -16.27 10.32 -21.19
C ASN A 38 -15.18 11.22 -21.78
N GLY A 39 -14.00 10.65 -22.04
CA GLY A 39 -12.84 11.40 -22.54
C GLY A 39 -12.05 12.15 -21.46
N ALA A 40 -12.41 12.04 -20.18
CA ALA A 40 -11.60 12.55 -19.09
C ALA A 40 -10.15 12.05 -19.18
N GLN A 41 -9.20 12.87 -18.76
CA GLN A 41 -7.79 12.53 -18.78
C GLN A 41 -7.35 12.17 -17.37
N LEU A 42 -6.93 10.92 -17.17
CA LEU A 42 -6.30 10.47 -15.94
C LEU A 42 -4.79 10.62 -16.06
N ILE A 43 -4.19 11.35 -15.13
CA ILE A 43 -2.73 11.52 -15.05
C ILE A 43 -2.23 10.77 -13.83
N VAL A 44 -1.45 9.72 -14.07
CA VAL A 44 -0.80 8.90 -13.03
C VAL A 44 0.69 9.19 -13.07
N ARG A 45 1.24 9.67 -11.96
CA ARG A 45 2.67 10.00 -11.85
C ARG A 45 3.50 8.74 -11.67
N GLU A 46 4.82 8.82 -11.95
CA GLU A 46 5.76 7.69 -11.90
C GLU A 46 5.78 6.96 -10.53
N SER A 47 5.48 7.68 -9.46
CA SER A 47 5.43 7.14 -8.10
C SER A 47 4.04 6.74 -7.65
N GLN A 48 3.09 6.59 -8.58
CA GLN A 48 1.68 6.30 -8.28
C GLN A 48 1.15 5.15 -9.13
N GLN A 49 0.09 4.53 -8.62
CA GLN A 49 -0.86 3.74 -9.38
C GLN A 49 -2.28 4.17 -9.01
N VAL A 50 -3.21 3.97 -9.92
CA VAL A 50 -4.61 4.37 -9.71
C VAL A 50 -5.52 3.17 -9.85
N GLN A 51 -6.32 2.92 -8.82
CA GLN A 51 -7.33 1.86 -8.78
C GLN A 51 -8.73 2.47 -8.87
N PHE A 52 -9.50 2.02 -9.84
CA PHE A 52 -10.92 2.34 -9.92
C PHE A 52 -11.75 1.34 -9.12
N VAL A 53 -12.76 1.86 -8.41
CA VAL A 53 -13.72 1.05 -7.65
C VAL A 53 -15.13 1.50 -7.99
N ALA A 54 -15.95 0.62 -8.55
CA ALA A 54 -17.33 0.91 -8.91
C ALA A 54 -18.28 -0.17 -8.39
N ALA A 55 -19.43 0.24 -7.91
CA ALA A 55 -20.42 -0.67 -7.32
C ALA A 55 -19.83 -1.61 -6.25
N GLY A 56 -18.84 -1.15 -5.49
CA GLY A 56 -18.15 -1.95 -4.46
C GLY A 56 -17.16 -2.98 -5.00
N GLN A 57 -16.85 -2.96 -6.29
CA GLN A 57 -15.93 -3.89 -6.94
C GLN A 57 -14.69 -3.16 -7.46
N TYR A 58 -13.52 -3.79 -7.32
CA TYR A 58 -12.30 -3.32 -7.95
C TYR A 58 -12.41 -3.49 -9.47
N ALA A 59 -12.14 -2.39 -10.18
CA ALA A 59 -12.16 -2.34 -11.63
C ALA A 59 -10.72 -2.17 -12.17
N ASP A 60 -10.53 -1.30 -13.15
CA ASP A 60 -9.27 -1.13 -13.83
C ASP A 60 -8.19 -0.51 -12.92
N LEU A 61 -6.95 -1.00 -13.05
CA LEU A 61 -5.75 -0.49 -12.41
C LEU A 61 -4.86 0.18 -13.46
N PHE A 62 -4.47 1.41 -13.22
CA PHE A 62 -3.65 2.20 -14.13
C PHE A 62 -2.22 2.37 -13.61
N ALA A 63 -1.28 2.06 -14.49
CA ALA A 63 0.14 2.35 -14.30
C ALA A 63 0.45 3.85 -14.56
N PRO A 64 1.67 4.32 -14.23
CA PRO A 64 2.11 5.66 -14.56
C PRO A 64 1.91 6.01 -16.03
N GLY A 65 1.47 7.23 -16.29
CA GLY A 65 1.21 7.74 -17.62
C GLY A 65 -0.04 8.61 -17.70
N LYS A 66 -0.35 9.04 -18.92
CA LYS A 66 -1.57 9.76 -19.26
C LYS A 66 -2.53 8.79 -19.95
N HIS A 67 -3.73 8.67 -19.41
CA HIS A 67 -4.77 7.77 -19.90
C HIS A 67 -6.03 8.54 -20.24
N THR A 68 -6.54 8.37 -21.46
CA THR A 68 -7.87 8.88 -21.83
C THR A 68 -8.91 7.85 -21.39
N LEU A 69 -9.88 8.28 -20.60
CA LEU A 69 -10.93 7.40 -20.09
C LEU A 69 -12.02 7.21 -21.16
N SER A 70 -12.02 6.04 -21.76
CA SER A 70 -12.99 5.57 -22.72
C SER A 70 -13.33 4.10 -22.44
N THR A 71 -14.43 3.60 -23.01
CA THR A 71 -14.82 2.19 -22.80
C THR A 71 -13.75 1.18 -23.22
N GLU A 72 -12.88 1.54 -24.15
CA GLU A 72 -11.76 0.70 -24.59
C GLU A 72 -10.65 0.61 -23.55
N ASN A 73 -10.45 1.71 -22.80
CA ASN A 73 -9.36 1.81 -21.81
C ASN A 73 -9.79 1.43 -20.38
N ILE A 74 -11.09 1.19 -20.17
CA ILE A 74 -11.67 0.78 -18.88
C ILE A 74 -12.56 -0.46 -19.03
N PRO A 75 -12.03 -1.58 -19.57
CA PRO A 75 -12.83 -2.76 -19.92
C PRO A 75 -13.50 -3.41 -18.71
N VAL A 76 -12.84 -3.45 -17.55
CA VAL A 76 -13.40 -4.03 -16.32
C VAL A 76 -14.53 -3.17 -15.81
N LEU A 77 -14.32 -1.85 -15.72
CA LEU A 77 -15.34 -0.90 -15.31
C LEU A 77 -16.54 -0.91 -16.23
N SER A 78 -16.31 -0.97 -17.55
CA SER A 78 -17.36 -1.06 -18.56
C SER A 78 -18.23 -2.31 -18.38
N THR A 79 -17.61 -3.43 -17.99
CA THR A 79 -18.33 -4.67 -17.69
C THR A 79 -19.13 -4.57 -16.41
N VAL A 80 -18.54 -4.04 -15.33
CA VAL A 80 -19.20 -3.84 -14.03
C VAL A 80 -20.42 -2.94 -14.16
N LEU A 81 -20.34 -1.90 -14.98
CA LEU A 81 -21.44 -0.95 -15.22
C LEU A 81 -22.41 -1.40 -16.31
N GLY A 82 -22.15 -2.54 -16.96
CA GLY A 82 -23.03 -3.11 -17.98
C GLY A 82 -23.08 -2.33 -19.29
N TRP A 83 -22.03 -1.58 -19.65
CA TRP A 83 -21.97 -0.81 -20.89
C TRP A 83 -21.70 -1.68 -22.09
N LYS A 84 -22.61 -1.67 -23.06
CA LYS A 84 -22.47 -2.46 -24.30
C LYS A 84 -21.94 -1.64 -25.49
N TYR A 85 -22.11 -0.30 -25.49
CA TYR A 85 -21.87 0.55 -26.67
C TYR A 85 -21.21 1.89 -26.32
N GLY A 86 -20.30 1.93 -25.38
CA GLY A 86 -19.70 3.18 -24.93
C GLY A 86 -20.58 3.93 -23.92
N PHE A 87 -19.99 4.91 -23.24
CA PHE A 87 -20.75 5.75 -22.33
C PHE A 87 -20.84 7.18 -22.88
N GLU A 88 -22.07 7.65 -23.09
CA GLU A 88 -22.34 9.04 -23.46
C GLU A 88 -22.57 9.93 -22.24
N SER A 89 -22.96 9.33 -21.12
CA SER A 89 -23.22 10.00 -19.84
C SER A 89 -22.10 9.76 -18.83
N PRO A 90 -21.89 10.70 -17.89
CA PRO A 90 -20.96 10.51 -16.79
C PRO A 90 -21.27 9.25 -15.99
N PHE A 91 -20.22 8.61 -15.47
CA PHE A 91 -20.35 7.43 -14.62
C PHE A 91 -19.82 7.70 -13.22
N LYS A 92 -20.32 6.92 -12.24
CA LYS A 92 -19.88 7.03 -10.84
C LYS A 92 -18.87 5.94 -10.50
N CYS A 93 -17.73 6.38 -10.00
CA CYS A 93 -16.65 5.51 -9.64
C CYS A 93 -15.78 6.20 -8.57
N ASP A 94 -15.30 5.45 -7.61
CA ASP A 94 -14.24 5.93 -6.72
C ASP A 94 -12.88 5.75 -7.39
N VAL A 95 -12.04 6.77 -7.33
CA VAL A 95 -10.69 6.79 -7.90
C VAL A 95 -9.68 6.88 -6.77
N TYR A 96 -8.95 5.79 -6.53
CA TYR A 96 -7.91 5.74 -5.51
C TYR A 96 -6.53 5.87 -6.13
N PHE A 97 -5.81 6.91 -5.72
CA PHE A 97 -4.39 7.06 -5.99
C PHE A 97 -3.59 6.40 -4.86
N LEU A 98 -2.65 5.53 -5.22
CA LEU A 98 -1.77 4.87 -4.27
C LEU A 98 -0.33 5.28 -4.56
N ASN A 99 0.39 5.71 -3.52
CA ASN A 99 1.82 5.97 -3.61
C ASN A 99 2.59 4.65 -3.65
N THR A 100 3.30 4.43 -4.74
CA THR A 100 4.18 3.26 -4.94
C THR A 100 5.66 3.59 -4.69
N ARG A 101 5.94 4.83 -4.24
CA ARG A 101 7.28 5.23 -3.83
C ARG A 101 7.77 4.43 -2.63
N LEU A 102 9.05 4.50 -2.38
CA LEU A 102 9.65 3.89 -1.20
C LEU A 102 9.36 4.75 0.05
N PHE A 103 8.85 4.12 1.10
CA PHE A 103 8.69 4.68 2.44
C PHE A 103 9.81 4.16 3.32
N THR A 104 10.73 5.05 3.71
CA THR A 104 11.97 4.70 4.39
C THR A 104 11.96 5.02 5.88
N GLY A 105 12.78 4.30 6.65
CA GLY A 105 13.05 4.62 8.05
C GLY A 105 11.86 4.39 8.98
N ASN A 106 10.95 3.49 8.64
CA ASN A 106 9.81 3.16 9.48
C ASN A 106 10.25 2.33 10.67
N LYS A 107 9.90 2.74 11.89
CA LYS A 107 10.34 2.09 13.11
C LYS A 107 9.50 0.86 13.45
N TRP A 108 10.15 -0.20 13.88
CA TRP A 108 9.53 -1.36 14.48
C TRP A 108 10.22 -1.72 15.79
N GLY A 109 9.56 -2.47 16.65
CA GLY A 109 10.15 -2.94 17.89
C GLY A 109 9.17 -3.79 18.69
N THR A 110 9.73 -4.68 19.49
CA THR A 110 8.97 -5.57 20.39
C THR A 110 8.46 -4.77 21.59
N ALA A 111 7.16 -4.60 21.71
CA ALA A 111 6.54 -3.97 22.89
C ALA A 111 6.76 -4.86 24.13
N ASN A 112 6.58 -6.17 23.96
CA ASN A 112 6.86 -7.19 24.96
C ASN A 112 8.02 -8.09 24.50
N PRO A 113 8.83 -8.63 25.41
CA PRO A 113 9.88 -9.57 25.05
C PRO A 113 9.32 -10.77 24.29
N VAL A 114 10.00 -11.15 23.22
CA VAL A 114 9.77 -12.41 22.52
C VAL A 114 10.44 -13.54 23.31
N MET A 115 9.68 -14.60 23.56
CA MET A 115 10.20 -15.80 24.24
C MET A 115 10.81 -16.73 23.21
N LEU A 116 12.09 -17.03 23.35
CA LEU A 116 12.79 -17.99 22.52
C LEU A 116 13.30 -19.15 23.38
N ARG A 117 13.32 -20.33 22.78
CA ARG A 117 13.95 -21.49 23.40
C ARG A 117 15.38 -21.58 22.88
N ASP A 118 16.31 -21.35 23.77
CA ASP A 118 17.75 -21.48 23.52
C ASP A 118 18.23 -22.85 23.97
N ALA A 119 19.20 -23.44 23.25
CA ALA A 119 19.71 -24.77 23.54
C ALA A 119 20.54 -24.79 24.83
N ASP A 120 21.26 -23.69 25.11
CA ASP A 120 22.21 -23.59 26.24
C ASP A 120 21.57 -22.95 27.48
N PHE A 121 20.70 -21.95 27.27
CA PHE A 121 20.11 -21.13 28.33
C PHE A 121 18.65 -21.45 28.63
N GLY A 122 18.01 -22.33 27.86
CA GLY A 122 16.60 -22.66 28.02
C GLY A 122 15.66 -21.59 27.48
N MET A 123 14.78 -21.05 28.31
CA MET A 123 13.84 -19.98 27.87
C MET A 123 14.47 -18.61 28.12
N VAL A 124 14.73 -17.89 27.04
CA VAL A 124 15.27 -16.53 27.07
C VAL A 124 14.21 -15.51 26.63
N ARG A 125 14.33 -14.29 27.12
CA ARG A 125 13.49 -13.14 26.75
C ARG A 125 14.31 -12.19 25.89
N LEU A 126 13.82 -11.94 24.67
CA LEU A 126 14.52 -11.11 23.71
C LEU A 126 13.69 -9.88 23.37
N ARG A 127 14.33 -8.72 23.42
CA ARG A 127 13.79 -7.48 22.88
C ARG A 127 14.60 -7.04 21.69
N ALA A 128 13.92 -6.61 20.64
CA ALA A 128 14.58 -6.10 19.45
C ALA A 128 13.82 -4.88 18.91
N PHE A 129 14.56 -4.01 18.25
CA PHE A 129 13.99 -2.90 17.51
C PHE A 129 14.87 -2.53 16.32
N GLY A 130 14.31 -1.77 15.39
CA GLY A 130 15.02 -1.34 14.20
C GLY A 130 14.12 -0.55 13.27
N THR A 131 14.51 -0.55 12.01
CA THR A 131 13.78 0.13 10.94
C THR A 131 13.50 -0.81 9.78
N TYR A 132 12.51 -0.44 8.98
CA TYR A 132 12.20 -1.11 7.72
C TYR A 132 11.79 -0.10 6.66
N ASP A 133 12.05 -0.46 5.42
CA ASP A 133 11.61 0.29 4.25
C ASP A 133 10.61 -0.55 3.47
N PHE A 134 9.56 0.08 2.95
CA PHE A 134 8.55 -0.64 2.18
C PHE A 134 7.98 0.20 1.04
N ARG A 135 7.33 -0.48 0.11
CA ARG A 135 6.49 0.12 -0.93
C ARG A 135 5.25 -0.71 -1.19
N ILE A 136 4.22 -0.09 -1.74
CA ILE A 136 3.01 -0.77 -2.19
C ILE A 136 3.29 -1.40 -3.55
N VAL A 137 3.03 -2.71 -3.69
CA VAL A 137 3.25 -3.48 -4.92
C VAL A 137 1.97 -4.12 -5.48
N ASP A 138 0.94 -4.26 -4.65
CA ASP A 138 -0.38 -4.76 -5.04
C ASP A 138 -1.46 -3.81 -4.51
N PRO A 139 -1.81 -2.74 -5.26
CA PRO A 139 -2.79 -1.74 -4.86
C PRO A 139 -4.17 -2.29 -4.50
N PRO A 140 -4.79 -3.21 -5.29
CA PRO A 140 -6.08 -3.77 -4.91
C PRO A 140 -6.04 -4.50 -3.56
N ARG A 141 -5.01 -5.28 -3.31
CA ARG A 141 -4.82 -6.00 -2.06
C ARG A 141 -4.59 -5.06 -0.90
N PHE A 142 -3.75 -4.04 -1.08
CA PHE A 142 -3.48 -3.04 -0.07
C PHE A 142 -4.76 -2.27 0.33
N LEU A 143 -5.56 -1.86 -0.64
CA LEU A 143 -6.85 -1.22 -0.36
C LEU A 143 -7.79 -2.17 0.39
N LYS A 144 -7.91 -3.41 -0.07
CA LYS A 144 -8.82 -4.39 0.53
C LYS A 144 -8.46 -4.73 1.97
N GLU A 145 -7.18 -5.00 2.23
CA GLU A 145 -6.72 -5.57 3.50
C GLU A 145 -6.28 -4.51 4.52
N VAL A 146 -5.94 -3.30 4.06
CA VAL A 146 -5.31 -2.27 4.89
C VAL A 146 -6.09 -0.96 4.90
N ALA A 147 -6.16 -0.25 3.77
CA ALA A 147 -6.71 1.09 3.72
C ALA A 147 -8.26 1.12 3.76
N GLY A 148 -8.90 0.07 3.27
CA GLY A 148 -10.36 0.01 3.22
C GLY A 148 -10.96 1.11 2.35
N THR A 149 -11.92 1.84 2.90
CA THR A 149 -12.61 2.94 2.22
C THR A 149 -12.16 4.31 2.68
N ASP A 150 -11.03 4.40 3.39
CA ASP A 150 -10.49 5.66 3.85
C ASP A 150 -10.19 6.58 2.66
N HIS A 151 -10.56 7.85 2.79
CA HIS A 151 -10.36 8.84 1.72
C HIS A 151 -8.93 9.43 1.70
N ASN A 152 -8.19 9.32 2.80
CA ASN A 152 -6.82 9.82 2.92
C ASN A 152 -6.03 8.98 3.93
N PHE A 153 -5.68 7.76 3.54
CA PHE A 153 -5.00 6.80 4.40
C PHE A 153 -3.51 7.14 4.54
N ARG A 154 -3.08 7.33 5.78
CA ARG A 154 -1.75 7.85 6.10
C ARG A 154 -0.84 6.81 6.74
N LEU A 155 0.46 7.11 6.69
CA LEU A 155 1.50 6.24 7.24
C LEU A 155 1.40 6.05 8.76
N ASP A 156 0.99 7.09 9.51
CA ASP A 156 0.82 7.02 10.97
C ASP A 156 -0.31 6.05 11.36
N GLU A 157 -1.41 6.04 10.64
CA GLU A 157 -2.51 5.08 10.85
C GLU A 157 -2.10 3.64 10.56
N PHE A 158 -1.19 3.47 9.61
CA PHE A 158 -0.65 2.18 9.21
C PHE A 158 0.48 1.68 10.13
N ALA A 159 1.29 2.61 10.68
CA ALA A 159 2.52 2.29 11.40
C ALA A 159 2.31 1.35 12.60
N ASP A 160 1.26 1.55 13.39
CA ASP A 160 0.98 0.72 14.56
C ASP A 160 0.55 -0.70 14.18
N THR A 161 -0.27 -0.82 13.14
CA THR A 161 -0.68 -2.12 12.58
C THR A 161 0.54 -2.86 12.03
N MET A 162 1.39 -2.17 11.27
CA MET A 162 2.60 -2.75 10.69
C MET A 162 3.61 -3.16 11.74
N ARG A 163 3.83 -2.32 12.76
CA ARG A 163 4.72 -2.67 13.88
C ARG A 163 4.34 -4.00 14.51
N SER A 164 3.07 -4.18 14.81
CA SER A 164 2.55 -5.41 15.42
C SER A 164 2.73 -6.63 14.50
N ARG A 165 2.48 -6.46 13.20
CA ARG A 165 2.60 -7.54 12.21
C ARG A 165 4.06 -7.94 11.95
N ILE A 166 4.94 -6.95 11.82
CA ILE A 166 6.39 -7.19 11.66
C ILE A 166 6.96 -7.95 12.85
N VAL A 167 6.62 -7.55 14.09
CA VAL A 167 7.06 -8.25 15.29
C VAL A 167 6.57 -9.69 15.32
N SER A 168 5.34 -9.97 14.91
CA SER A 168 4.81 -11.33 14.83
C SER A 168 5.60 -12.19 13.84
N VAL A 169 5.82 -11.67 12.61
CA VAL A 169 6.58 -12.40 11.58
C VAL A 169 8.06 -12.55 11.96
N PHE A 170 8.65 -11.53 12.54
CA PHE A 170 10.00 -11.56 13.08
C PHE A 170 10.17 -12.66 14.15
N SER A 171 9.24 -12.72 15.09
CA SER A 171 9.28 -13.73 16.16
C SER A 171 9.14 -15.15 15.61
N GLU A 172 8.26 -15.36 14.64
CA GLU A 172 8.09 -16.64 13.97
C GLU A 172 9.33 -17.04 13.16
N ALA A 173 9.93 -16.08 12.45
CA ALA A 173 11.14 -16.30 11.67
C ALA A 173 12.34 -16.67 12.56
N LEU A 174 12.52 -15.99 13.70
CA LEU A 174 13.54 -16.31 14.66
C LEU A 174 13.36 -17.73 15.25
N ALA A 175 12.14 -18.07 15.62
CA ALA A 175 11.84 -19.39 16.16
C ALA A 175 12.13 -20.51 15.14
N LYS A 176 11.85 -20.28 13.86
CA LYS A 176 12.15 -21.23 12.78
C LYS A 176 13.63 -21.32 12.44
N ALA A 177 14.35 -20.21 12.54
CA ALA A 177 15.78 -20.16 12.21
C ALA A 177 16.65 -20.94 13.22
N GLY A 178 16.15 -21.14 14.45
CA GLY A 178 16.88 -21.88 15.51
C GLY A 178 18.23 -21.26 15.89
N VAL A 179 18.36 -19.92 15.70
CA VAL A 179 19.60 -19.20 15.98
C VAL A 179 19.75 -19.04 17.50
N PRO A 180 20.93 -19.38 18.10
CA PRO A 180 21.16 -19.14 19.51
C PRO A 180 20.98 -17.67 19.90
N ALA A 181 20.40 -17.41 21.07
CA ALA A 181 20.06 -16.06 21.52
C ALA A 181 21.28 -15.12 21.60
N LEU A 182 22.44 -15.65 21.99
CA LEU A 182 23.69 -14.89 22.02
C LEU A 182 24.22 -14.56 20.63
N ASP A 183 24.03 -15.44 19.65
CA ASP A 183 24.39 -15.16 18.25
C ASP A 183 23.48 -14.10 17.65
N VAL A 184 22.19 -14.13 17.99
CA VAL A 184 21.23 -13.06 17.61
C VAL A 184 21.70 -11.72 18.18
N ALA A 185 22.09 -11.66 19.44
CA ALA A 185 22.58 -10.45 20.10
C ALA A 185 23.94 -9.98 19.58
N ALA A 186 24.80 -10.87 19.11
CA ALA A 186 26.13 -10.56 18.59
C ALA A 186 26.12 -10.14 17.11
N ARG A 187 25.17 -10.64 16.31
CA ARG A 187 25.12 -10.48 14.85
C ARG A 187 23.80 -9.89 14.34
N TYR A 188 23.18 -9.03 15.12
CA TYR A 188 21.87 -8.49 14.76
C TYR A 188 21.88 -7.69 13.44
N SER A 189 23.00 -7.11 13.03
CA SER A 189 23.13 -6.41 11.75
C SER A 189 22.97 -7.35 10.53
N GLU A 190 23.42 -8.60 10.66
CA GLU A 190 23.28 -9.61 9.60
C GLU A 190 21.89 -10.28 9.64
N LEU A 191 21.24 -10.22 10.80
CA LEU A 191 19.94 -10.85 11.03
C LEU A 191 18.85 -10.25 10.15
N GLY A 192 18.88 -8.94 9.94
CA GLY A 192 17.91 -8.24 9.09
C GLY A 192 17.90 -8.80 7.68
N ASP A 193 19.07 -8.93 7.07
CA ASP A 193 19.21 -9.47 5.71
C ASP A 193 18.80 -10.96 5.63
N ALA A 194 19.08 -11.73 6.68
CA ALA A 194 18.70 -13.14 6.75
C ALA A 194 17.19 -13.34 6.94
N LEU A 195 16.51 -12.42 7.63
CA LEU A 195 15.07 -12.50 7.89
C LEU A 195 14.22 -11.91 6.76
N LEU A 196 14.73 -10.97 5.99
CA LEU A 196 13.99 -10.32 4.91
C LEU A 196 13.34 -11.29 3.92
N PRO A 197 14.03 -12.35 3.42
CA PRO A 197 13.44 -13.36 2.55
C PRO A 197 12.28 -14.15 3.18
N VAL A 198 12.19 -14.19 4.49
CA VAL A 198 11.11 -14.87 5.23
C VAL A 198 9.93 -13.93 5.47
N ILE A 199 10.23 -12.68 5.82
CA ILE A 199 9.23 -11.66 6.14
C ILE A 199 8.52 -11.17 4.88
N ASN A 200 9.27 -10.87 3.84
CA ASN A 200 8.77 -10.21 2.64
C ASN A 200 7.64 -10.98 1.92
N PRO A 201 7.75 -12.30 1.66
CA PRO A 201 6.68 -13.04 1.02
C PRO A 201 5.35 -12.98 1.78
N VAL A 202 5.40 -12.98 3.11
CA VAL A 202 4.21 -12.87 3.97
C VAL A 202 3.56 -11.50 3.83
N MET A 203 4.39 -10.44 3.77
CA MET A 203 3.90 -9.06 3.67
C MET A 203 3.30 -8.78 2.28
N VAL A 204 3.92 -9.29 1.22
CA VAL A 204 3.39 -9.20 -0.14
C VAL A 204 2.05 -9.93 -0.25
N ASP A 205 2.00 -11.18 0.22
CA ASP A 205 0.82 -12.02 0.09
C ASP A 205 -0.38 -11.52 0.91
N LYS A 206 -0.14 -11.05 2.13
CA LYS A 206 -1.23 -10.60 3.03
C LYS A 206 -1.66 -9.16 2.79
N TYR A 207 -0.72 -8.25 2.52
CA TYR A 207 -0.99 -6.80 2.56
C TYR A 207 -0.70 -6.06 1.25
N GLY A 208 -0.12 -6.74 0.26
CA GLY A 208 0.26 -6.11 -1.01
C GLY A 208 1.41 -5.10 -0.88
N ILE A 209 2.28 -5.28 0.13
CA ILE A 209 3.47 -4.45 0.34
C ILE A 209 4.75 -5.28 0.24
N GLU A 210 5.78 -4.70 -0.32
CA GLU A 210 7.13 -5.26 -0.37
C GLU A 210 8.01 -4.56 0.67
N ILE A 211 8.61 -5.34 1.56
CA ILE A 211 9.67 -4.85 2.45
C ILE A 211 10.98 -4.91 1.66
N THR A 212 11.58 -3.76 1.40
CA THR A 212 12.81 -3.66 0.59
C THR A 212 14.07 -3.66 1.43
N ALA A 213 13.96 -3.23 2.70
CA ALA A 213 15.04 -3.29 3.68
C ALA A 213 14.45 -3.59 5.06
N PHE A 214 15.12 -4.43 5.81
CA PHE A 214 14.77 -4.76 7.18
C PHE A 214 16.02 -4.72 8.05
N VAL A 215 16.10 -3.73 8.91
CA VAL A 215 17.28 -3.47 9.74
C VAL A 215 16.94 -3.76 11.19
N VAL A 216 17.74 -4.57 11.82
CA VAL A 216 17.74 -4.78 13.27
C VAL A 216 18.84 -3.90 13.87
N GLU A 217 18.45 -2.89 14.63
CA GLU A 217 19.41 -1.92 15.21
C GLU A 217 19.96 -2.36 16.55
N ASN A 218 19.15 -3.08 17.31
CA ASN A 218 19.55 -3.58 18.62
C ASN A 218 18.75 -4.82 19.01
N VAL A 219 19.42 -5.69 19.73
CA VAL A 219 18.83 -6.88 20.37
C VAL A 219 19.37 -6.96 21.80
N SER A 220 18.47 -7.10 22.76
CA SER A 220 18.79 -7.35 24.16
C SER A 220 18.13 -8.65 24.64
N VAL A 221 18.89 -9.47 25.34
CA VAL A 221 18.46 -10.72 25.97
C VAL A 221 18.24 -10.50 27.45
#